data_d23a766b5851483a05cc0033fc93456f
#
_entry.id   d23a766b5851483a05cc0033fc93456f
#
_cell.length_a   1.000
_cell.length_b   1.000
_cell.length_c   1.000
_cell.angle_alpha   90.00
_cell.angle_beta   90.00
_cell.angle_gamma   90.00
#
_symmetry.space_group_name_H-M   'P 1'
#
loop_
_entity.id
_entity.type
_entity.pdbx_description
1 polymer ?
#
loop_
_entity_poly.entity_id
_entity_poly.type
_entity_poly.pdbx_seq_one_letter_code
_entity_poly.pdbx_strand_id
1 'polypeptide(L)'
;GVSADGWRYRNPHQCVWFPIEADWEAPSFKIAGQGMPPMVDAGFDFYAPQSFEDAAGRRLMIGWSGCPDATAKSPTVARGWQCALTVPRELSMRDGKLCQQPVHEIERMRGDCVCATGGETVEEPGRLFDLVVSCEGAQVIELEIRKGVFVRYADGMLTLDMGDEGYGRDQRSIELSELRDLRVLSDTTMVEIFANGGEAALTSRTYSPAVPAMGLHAEGAASMDFYRLAH
;
A
#
# COMPACT_ATOMS: atom_id res chain seq x y z
N GLY A 1 4.72 9.18 18.88
CA GLY A 1 5.87 9.95 18.42
C GLY A 1 6.65 9.17 17.37
N VAL A 2 7.34 9.86 16.48
CA VAL A 2 8.17 9.23 15.44
C VAL A 2 9.28 8.43 16.12
N SER A 3 9.54 7.22 15.63
CA SER A 3 10.65 6.39 16.12
C SER A 3 12.02 7.02 15.81
N ALA A 4 13.06 6.53 16.48
CA ALA A 4 14.42 7.07 16.31
C ALA A 4 14.97 6.92 14.89
N ASP A 5 14.48 5.93 14.11
CA ASP A 5 14.82 5.75 12.70
C ASP A 5 14.13 6.75 11.76
N GLY A 6 13.15 7.52 12.26
CA GLY A 6 12.49 8.61 11.53
C GLY A 6 11.43 8.17 10.52
N TRP A 7 11.21 6.89 10.30
CA TRP A 7 10.25 6.40 9.31
C TRP A 7 9.06 5.61 9.90
N ARG A 8 9.21 4.95 11.08
CA ARG A 8 8.11 4.22 11.73
C ARG A 8 7.16 5.14 12.48
N TYR A 9 5.90 4.74 12.58
CA TYR A 9 4.86 5.32 13.45
C TYR A 9 4.67 6.83 13.28
N ARG A 10 4.75 7.30 12.03
CA ARG A 10 4.60 8.73 11.72
C ARG A 10 3.16 9.23 11.73
N ASN A 11 2.17 8.35 11.81
CA ASN A 11 0.78 8.73 11.91
C ASN A 11 0.39 9.05 13.37
N PRO A 12 -0.55 9.97 13.62
CA PRO A 12 -1.07 10.24 14.97
C PRO A 12 -1.61 8.96 15.63
N HIS A 13 -2.26 8.09 14.85
CA HIS A 13 -2.77 6.79 15.25
C HIS A 13 -2.24 5.73 14.29
N GLN A 14 -1.36 4.88 14.79
CA GLN A 14 -0.71 3.84 13.99
C GLN A 14 -1.31 2.47 14.31
N CYS A 15 -1.69 1.72 13.26
CA CYS A 15 -2.09 0.33 13.41
C CYS A 15 -0.86 -0.57 13.37
N VAL A 16 -0.74 -1.43 14.39
CA VAL A 16 0.34 -2.40 14.53
C VAL A 16 -0.23 -3.78 14.81
N TRP A 17 0.56 -4.82 14.62
CA TRP A 17 0.19 -6.18 14.96
C TRP A 17 1.22 -6.83 15.88
N PHE A 18 0.78 -7.84 16.62
CA PHE A 18 1.64 -8.61 17.53
C PHE A 18 1.33 -10.09 17.36
N PRO A 19 2.34 -10.97 17.30
CA PRO A 19 2.14 -12.36 17.57
C PRO A 19 1.79 -12.53 19.06
N ILE A 20 0.84 -13.39 19.34
CA ILE A 20 0.45 -13.72 20.73
C ILE A 20 0.51 -15.22 20.96
N GLU A 21 0.83 -15.60 22.19
CA GLU A 21 0.59 -16.92 22.72
C GLU A 21 -0.68 -16.85 23.58
N ALA A 22 -1.74 -17.50 23.14
CA ALA A 22 -3.02 -17.49 23.83
C ALA A 22 -3.32 -18.84 24.49
N ASP A 23 -3.80 -18.80 25.73
CA ASP A 23 -4.42 -19.92 26.38
C ASP A 23 -5.95 -19.74 26.29
N TRP A 24 -6.58 -20.58 25.47
CA TRP A 24 -8.02 -20.47 25.23
C TRP A 24 -8.88 -21.12 26.34
N GLU A 25 -8.27 -21.91 27.25
CA GLU A 25 -8.96 -22.50 28.43
C GLU A 25 -8.89 -21.53 29.61
N ALA A 26 -7.80 -20.78 29.74
CA ALA A 26 -7.69 -19.69 30.69
C ALA A 26 -7.63 -18.38 29.89
N PRO A 27 -8.57 -17.41 30.03
CA PRO A 27 -8.62 -16.22 29.19
C PRO A 27 -7.41 -15.31 29.42
N SER A 28 -6.25 -15.76 28.93
CA SER A 28 -4.96 -15.10 29.07
C SER A 28 -4.19 -15.17 27.76
N PHE A 29 -3.38 -14.16 27.53
CA PHE A 29 -2.43 -14.15 26.41
C PHE A 29 -1.13 -13.48 26.82
N LYS A 30 -0.07 -13.80 26.10
CA LYS A 30 1.21 -13.10 26.16
C LYS A 30 1.57 -12.60 24.76
N ILE A 31 2.10 -11.40 24.69
CA ILE A 31 2.71 -10.93 23.44
C ILE A 31 3.99 -11.75 23.22
N ALA A 32 4.06 -12.45 22.10
CA ALA A 32 5.24 -13.19 21.70
C ALA A 32 6.17 -12.24 20.91
N GLY A 33 7.45 -12.31 21.19
CA GLY A 33 8.45 -11.47 20.55
C GLY A 33 8.86 -10.26 21.39
N GLN A 34 9.96 -9.65 20.94
CA GLN A 34 10.55 -8.46 21.56
C GLN A 34 10.80 -7.39 20.48
N GLY A 35 10.82 -6.14 20.89
CA GLY A 35 11.11 -5.01 20.00
C GLY A 35 9.86 -4.21 19.59
N MET A 36 10.05 -3.39 18.57
CA MET A 36 8.99 -2.51 18.04
C MET A 36 8.00 -3.33 17.22
N PRO A 37 6.68 -3.20 17.46
CA PRO A 37 5.70 -3.97 16.72
C PRO A 37 5.67 -3.56 15.24
N PRO A 38 5.55 -4.52 14.30
CA PRO A 38 5.40 -4.20 12.90
C PRO A 38 4.10 -3.39 12.65
N MET A 39 4.18 -2.47 11.71
CA MET A 39 3.01 -1.73 11.23
C MET A 39 2.13 -2.65 10.37
N VAL A 40 0.80 -2.53 10.52
CA VAL A 40 -0.14 -3.17 9.61
C VAL A 40 -0.09 -2.49 8.24
N ASP A 41 0.01 -1.17 8.24
CA ASP A 41 0.11 -0.37 7.03
C ASP A 41 1.02 0.83 7.32
N ALA A 42 1.96 1.10 6.44
CA ALA A 42 2.95 2.17 6.60
C ALA A 42 2.55 3.48 5.90
N GLY A 43 1.40 3.51 5.21
CA GLY A 43 0.90 4.69 4.50
C GLY A 43 0.36 5.78 5.44
N PHE A 44 -0.23 6.81 4.83
CA PHE A 44 -0.79 7.95 5.57
C PHE A 44 -2.18 7.68 6.15
N ASP A 45 -2.99 6.91 5.43
CA ASP A 45 -4.42 6.83 5.64
C ASP A 45 -4.86 5.37 5.82
N PHE A 46 -4.55 4.81 6.99
CA PHE A 46 -5.01 3.48 7.38
C PHE A 46 -5.30 3.44 8.88
N TYR A 47 -6.55 3.15 9.24
CA TYR A 47 -6.96 3.08 10.64
C TYR A 47 -8.10 2.10 10.87
N ALA A 48 -8.27 1.68 12.13
CA ALA A 48 -9.36 0.86 12.62
C ALA A 48 -9.72 -0.36 11.75
N PRO A 49 -8.74 -1.20 11.35
CA PRO A 49 -9.03 -2.38 10.54
C PRO A 49 -9.95 -3.35 11.29
N GLN A 50 -10.86 -3.94 10.53
CA GLN A 50 -11.69 -5.05 10.99
C GLN A 50 -11.42 -6.27 10.14
N SER A 51 -11.37 -7.44 10.75
CA SER A 51 -11.17 -8.70 10.03
C SER A 51 -12.26 -9.70 10.35
N PHE A 52 -12.58 -10.51 9.36
CA PHE A 52 -13.57 -11.58 9.46
C PHE A 52 -13.14 -12.77 8.60
N GLU A 53 -13.75 -13.91 8.83
CA GLU A 53 -13.57 -15.10 8.01
C GLU A 53 -14.74 -15.23 7.05
N ASP A 54 -14.43 -15.46 5.77
CA ASP A 54 -15.45 -15.69 4.76
C ASP A 54 -15.88 -17.18 4.71
N ALA A 55 -16.87 -17.48 3.88
CA ALA A 55 -17.37 -18.84 3.74
C ALA A 55 -16.35 -19.84 3.15
N ALA A 56 -15.27 -19.35 2.54
CA ALA A 56 -14.17 -20.17 2.03
C ALA A 56 -13.03 -20.35 3.04
N GLY A 57 -13.17 -19.80 4.26
CA GLY A 57 -12.16 -19.88 5.31
C GLY A 57 -11.01 -18.87 5.15
N ARG A 58 -11.15 -17.89 4.24
CA ARG A 58 -10.15 -16.83 4.10
C ARG A 58 -10.32 -15.79 5.21
N ARG A 59 -9.23 -15.33 5.80
CA ARG A 59 -9.24 -14.19 6.72
C ARG A 59 -9.15 -12.91 5.92
N LEU A 60 -10.24 -12.16 5.88
CA LEU A 60 -10.32 -10.90 5.15
C LEU A 60 -10.25 -9.72 6.11
N MET A 61 -9.65 -8.62 5.67
CA MET A 61 -9.54 -7.37 6.42
C MET A 61 -9.95 -6.19 5.56
N ILE A 62 -10.66 -5.24 6.16
CA ILE A 62 -10.95 -3.93 5.58
C ILE A 62 -10.53 -2.88 6.61
N GLY A 63 -9.80 -1.87 6.15
CA GLY A 63 -9.41 -0.71 6.96
C GLY A 63 -10.17 0.55 6.56
N TRP A 64 -10.23 1.52 7.44
CA TRP A 64 -10.65 2.87 7.09
C TRP A 64 -9.47 3.62 6.46
N SER A 65 -9.64 4.06 5.19
CA SER A 65 -8.68 4.92 4.51
C SER A 65 -8.85 6.36 4.99
N GLY A 66 -8.25 6.63 6.12
CA GLY A 66 -8.22 7.87 6.85
C GLY A 66 -7.40 7.69 8.13
N CYS A 67 -7.13 8.77 8.83
CA CYS A 67 -6.47 8.72 10.12
C CYS A 67 -7.07 9.84 11.00
N PRO A 68 -7.58 9.52 12.20
CA PRO A 68 -8.06 10.56 13.13
C PRO A 68 -6.94 11.53 13.46
N ASP A 69 -7.30 12.78 13.74
CA ASP A 69 -6.36 13.84 14.15
C ASP A 69 -5.22 14.12 13.16
N ALA A 70 -5.28 13.56 11.94
CA ALA A 70 -4.31 13.86 10.90
C ALA A 70 -4.46 15.31 10.41
N THR A 71 -3.34 15.99 10.23
CA THR A 71 -3.30 17.37 9.73
C THR A 71 -3.51 17.48 8.22
N ALA A 72 -3.40 16.35 7.51
CA ALA A 72 -3.58 16.28 6.07
C ALA A 72 -5.02 16.62 5.67
N LYS A 73 -5.16 17.36 4.58
CA LYS A 73 -6.45 17.87 4.10
C LYS A 73 -7.08 16.91 3.09
N SER A 74 -8.41 16.98 3.00
CA SER A 74 -9.20 16.27 2.01
C SER A 74 -10.04 17.28 1.23
N PRO A 75 -9.68 17.62 -0.03
CA PRO A 75 -10.44 18.58 -0.83
C PRO A 75 -11.87 18.14 -1.12
N THR A 76 -12.19 16.87 -0.96
CA THR A 76 -13.54 16.32 -1.10
C THR A 76 -14.52 16.77 0.00
N VAL A 77 -14.02 17.31 1.12
CA VAL A 77 -14.86 17.90 2.18
C VAL A 77 -15.75 19.02 1.60
N ALA A 78 -15.24 19.81 0.68
CA ALA A 78 -16.02 20.84 -0.02
C ALA A 78 -17.19 20.25 -0.84
N ARG A 79 -17.21 18.94 -1.08
CA ARG A 79 -18.27 18.19 -1.76
C ARG A 79 -19.12 17.36 -0.80
N GLY A 80 -18.96 17.54 0.53
CA GLY A 80 -19.73 16.88 1.57
C GLY A 80 -19.26 15.48 1.96
N TRP A 81 -18.06 15.04 1.58
CA TRP A 81 -17.55 13.73 1.97
C TRP A 81 -16.01 13.72 2.16
N GLN A 82 -15.52 12.76 2.93
CA GLN A 82 -14.11 12.44 3.05
C GLN A 82 -13.92 10.98 3.46
N CYS A 83 -12.67 10.51 3.35
CA CYS A 83 -12.27 9.15 3.65
C CYS A 83 -12.90 8.11 2.71
N ALA A 84 -12.55 6.86 2.90
CA ALA A 84 -13.07 5.70 2.19
C ALA A 84 -12.77 4.45 3.01
N LEU A 85 -13.19 3.29 2.55
CA LEU A 85 -12.65 2.01 2.99
C LEU A 85 -11.53 1.58 2.04
N THR A 86 -10.57 0.81 2.54
CA THR A 86 -9.58 0.12 1.69
C THR A 86 -10.27 -0.96 0.86
N VAL A 87 -9.60 -1.46 -0.17
CA VAL A 87 -10.02 -2.73 -0.76
C VAL A 87 -9.99 -3.83 0.30
N PRO A 88 -10.87 -4.85 0.20
CA PRO A 88 -10.74 -6.03 1.03
C PRO A 88 -9.39 -6.71 0.78
N ARG A 89 -8.70 -7.07 1.86
CA ARG A 89 -7.38 -7.71 1.82
C ARG A 89 -7.46 -9.11 2.42
N GLU A 90 -6.93 -10.09 1.75
CA GLU A 90 -6.73 -11.41 2.29
C GLU A 90 -5.46 -11.43 3.13
N LEU A 91 -5.57 -11.92 4.36
CA LEU A 91 -4.46 -12.02 5.32
C LEU A 91 -3.87 -13.42 5.32
N SER A 92 -2.56 -13.50 5.35
CA SER A 92 -1.83 -14.74 5.54
C SER A 92 -0.59 -14.53 6.41
N MET A 93 -0.07 -15.61 6.96
CA MET A 93 1.20 -15.60 7.68
C MET A 93 2.24 -16.31 6.83
N ARG A 94 3.36 -15.65 6.52
CA ARG A 94 4.51 -16.22 5.82
C ARG A 94 5.79 -15.86 6.55
N ASP A 95 6.58 -16.86 6.90
CA ASP A 95 7.87 -16.69 7.59
C ASP A 95 7.79 -15.78 8.84
N GLY A 96 6.69 -15.92 9.61
CA GLY A 96 6.45 -15.12 10.81
C GLY A 96 6.02 -13.67 10.55
N LYS A 97 5.74 -13.29 9.30
CA LYS A 97 5.26 -11.97 8.89
C LYS A 97 3.79 -12.03 8.51
N LEU A 98 3.04 -11.01 8.92
CA LEU A 98 1.69 -10.80 8.42
C LEU A 98 1.76 -10.26 7.00
N CYS A 99 1.22 -11.03 6.06
CA CYS A 99 1.09 -10.63 4.67
C CYS A 99 -0.36 -10.30 4.34
N GLN A 100 -0.57 -9.31 3.49
CA GLN A 100 -1.90 -8.86 3.09
C GLN A 100 -1.92 -8.53 1.60
N GLN A 101 -2.86 -9.10 0.88
CA GLN A 101 -3.02 -8.86 -0.55
C GLN A 101 -4.46 -8.47 -0.86
N PRO A 102 -4.69 -7.64 -1.88
CA PRO A 102 -6.04 -7.42 -2.37
C PRO A 102 -6.70 -8.75 -2.71
N VAL A 103 -7.98 -8.90 -2.35
CA VAL A 103 -8.73 -10.11 -2.72
C VAL A 103 -8.70 -10.31 -4.24
N HIS A 104 -8.59 -11.56 -4.68
CA HIS A 104 -8.46 -11.88 -6.10
C HIS A 104 -9.70 -11.46 -6.93
N GLU A 105 -10.84 -11.25 -6.30
CA GLU A 105 -12.06 -10.77 -6.95
C GLU A 105 -11.89 -9.41 -7.64
N ILE A 106 -10.94 -8.59 -7.19
CA ILE A 106 -10.58 -7.30 -7.84
C ILE A 106 -10.09 -7.52 -9.27
N GLU A 107 -9.47 -8.66 -9.56
CA GLU A 107 -8.94 -8.96 -10.89
C GLU A 107 -10.03 -9.10 -11.95
N ARG A 108 -11.29 -9.36 -11.54
CA ARG A 108 -12.44 -9.36 -12.45
C ARG A 108 -12.78 -7.99 -13.02
N MET A 109 -12.24 -6.92 -12.40
CA MET A 109 -12.39 -5.54 -12.87
C MET A 109 -11.30 -5.14 -13.87
N ARG A 110 -10.28 -5.98 -14.07
CA ARG A 110 -9.18 -5.72 -15.00
C ARG A 110 -9.67 -5.76 -16.45
N GLY A 111 -9.33 -4.72 -17.22
CA GLY A 111 -9.39 -4.75 -18.67
C GLY A 111 -8.17 -5.44 -19.27
N ASP A 112 -7.89 -5.16 -20.55
CA ASP A 112 -6.74 -5.73 -21.25
C ASP A 112 -5.42 -5.34 -20.55
N CYS A 113 -4.48 -6.29 -20.55
CA CYS A 113 -3.13 -6.05 -20.06
C CYS A 113 -2.32 -5.23 -21.05
N VAL A 114 -1.66 -4.19 -20.55
CA VAL A 114 -0.57 -3.53 -21.24
C VAL A 114 0.72 -3.90 -20.51
N CYS A 115 1.47 -4.83 -21.12
CA CYS A 115 2.76 -5.25 -20.57
C CYS A 115 3.84 -4.29 -21.06
N ALA A 116 4.70 -3.81 -20.16
CA ALA A 116 5.82 -2.96 -20.49
C ALA A 116 7.07 -3.40 -19.73
N THR A 117 8.21 -3.32 -20.40
CA THR A 117 9.54 -3.57 -19.83
C THR A 117 10.30 -2.27 -19.64
N GLY A 118 11.46 -2.30 -19.01
CA GLY A 118 12.23 -1.10 -18.68
C GLY A 118 12.42 -0.17 -19.91
N GLY A 119 12.02 1.08 -19.75
CA GLY A 119 12.07 2.11 -20.79
C GLY A 119 10.82 2.27 -21.65
N GLU A 120 9.85 1.36 -21.55
CA GLU A 120 8.54 1.49 -22.19
C GLU A 120 7.56 2.22 -21.29
N THR A 121 6.55 2.87 -21.89
CA THR A 121 5.53 3.64 -21.17
C THR A 121 4.12 3.13 -21.47
N VAL A 122 3.24 3.31 -20.50
CA VAL A 122 1.79 3.15 -20.67
C VAL A 122 1.20 4.54 -20.88
N GLU A 123 0.69 4.78 -22.08
CA GLU A 123 0.06 6.05 -22.43
C GLU A 123 -1.34 6.18 -21.80
N GLU A 124 -1.65 7.37 -21.32
CA GLU A 124 -2.96 7.71 -20.73
C GLU A 124 -3.45 6.67 -19.70
N PRO A 125 -2.66 6.35 -18.65
CA PRO A 125 -3.02 5.29 -17.70
C PRO A 125 -4.35 5.55 -16.98
N GLY A 126 -4.77 6.80 -16.89
CA GLY A 126 -5.94 7.18 -16.11
C GLY A 126 -5.67 7.17 -14.61
N ARG A 127 -6.74 7.12 -13.81
CA ARG A 127 -6.67 7.07 -12.34
C ARG A 127 -7.10 5.73 -11.75
N LEU A 128 -7.82 4.93 -12.52
CA LEU A 128 -8.36 3.63 -12.09
C LEU A 128 -7.52 2.54 -12.72
N PHE A 129 -6.63 1.94 -11.95
CA PHE A 129 -5.78 0.88 -12.46
C PHE A 129 -5.31 -0.09 -11.37
N ASP A 130 -4.93 -1.26 -11.82
CA ASP A 130 -4.20 -2.28 -11.09
C ASP A 130 -2.87 -2.51 -11.83
N LEU A 131 -1.77 -2.23 -11.17
CA LEU A 131 -0.42 -2.35 -11.71
C LEU A 131 0.33 -3.40 -10.92
N VAL A 132 0.93 -4.34 -11.63
CA VAL A 132 1.82 -5.35 -11.05
C VAL A 132 3.22 -5.13 -11.61
N VAL A 133 4.20 -4.96 -10.75
CA VAL A 133 5.61 -4.81 -11.12
C VAL A 133 6.39 -6.01 -10.62
N SER A 134 7.10 -6.67 -11.50
CA SER A 134 8.09 -7.67 -11.19
C SER A 134 9.46 -7.01 -11.23
N CYS A 135 10.22 -7.08 -10.13
CA CYS A 135 11.46 -6.33 -9.97
C CYS A 135 12.52 -7.11 -9.18
N GLU A 136 12.53 -8.44 -9.32
CA GLU A 136 13.46 -9.31 -8.60
C GLU A 136 14.92 -8.92 -8.89
N GLY A 137 15.64 -8.57 -7.82
CA GLY A 137 17.04 -8.15 -7.90
C GLY A 137 17.26 -6.69 -8.32
N ALA A 138 16.20 -5.90 -8.57
CA ALA A 138 16.34 -4.49 -8.84
C ALA A 138 16.81 -3.74 -7.59
N GLN A 139 17.80 -2.85 -7.77
CA GLN A 139 18.35 -2.03 -6.69
C GLN A 139 17.61 -0.70 -6.55
N VAL A 140 17.11 -0.18 -7.66
CA VAL A 140 16.32 1.05 -7.73
C VAL A 140 15.07 0.80 -8.54
N ILE A 141 13.95 1.29 -8.02
CA ILE A 141 12.67 1.39 -8.72
C ILE A 141 12.13 2.81 -8.51
N GLU A 142 11.72 3.46 -9.58
CA GLU A 142 10.96 4.71 -9.50
C GLU A 142 9.78 4.66 -10.47
N LEU A 143 8.62 5.03 -9.94
CA LEU A 143 7.35 5.02 -10.66
C LEU A 143 6.52 6.25 -10.28
N GLU A 144 6.22 7.12 -11.23
CA GLU A 144 5.25 8.20 -11.01
C GLU A 144 3.84 7.67 -11.31
N ILE A 145 3.11 7.33 -10.23
CA ILE A 145 1.78 6.70 -10.32
C ILE A 145 0.64 7.72 -10.52
N ARG A 146 0.85 8.94 -10.11
CA ARG A 146 -0.01 10.12 -10.28
C ARG A 146 0.89 11.33 -10.44
N LYS A 147 0.39 12.41 -10.99
CA LYS A 147 1.17 13.64 -11.12
C LYS A 147 1.75 14.06 -9.77
N GLY A 148 3.07 14.05 -9.65
CA GLY A 148 3.79 14.38 -8.42
C GLY A 148 3.69 13.35 -7.29
N VAL A 149 3.16 12.14 -7.56
CA VAL A 149 3.08 11.05 -6.58
C VAL A 149 3.93 9.88 -7.05
N PHE A 150 4.94 9.55 -6.29
CA PHE A 150 5.94 8.55 -6.65
C PHE A 150 5.95 7.37 -5.70
N VAL A 151 6.18 6.19 -6.26
CA VAL A 151 6.63 5.00 -5.54
C VAL A 151 8.09 4.78 -5.88
N ARG A 152 8.94 4.77 -4.86
CA ARG A 152 10.39 4.60 -5.00
C ARG A 152 10.89 3.49 -4.11
N TYR A 153 11.83 2.72 -4.63
CA TYR A 153 12.63 1.81 -3.84
C TYR A 153 14.11 2.09 -4.12
N ALA A 154 14.86 2.36 -3.09
CA ALA A 154 16.31 2.52 -3.13
C ALA A 154 16.87 2.30 -1.72
N ASP A 155 18.11 1.82 -1.61
CA ASP A 155 18.83 1.65 -0.35
C ASP A 155 18.04 0.85 0.71
N GLY A 156 17.28 -0.14 0.28
CA GLY A 156 16.45 -0.95 1.18
C GLY A 156 15.21 -0.26 1.73
N MET A 157 14.79 0.86 1.14
CA MET A 157 13.59 1.62 1.56
C MET A 157 12.57 1.71 0.43
N LEU A 158 11.36 1.24 0.68
CA LEU A 158 10.20 1.51 -0.16
C LEU A 158 9.51 2.79 0.35
N THR A 159 9.34 3.78 -0.52
CA THR A 159 8.81 5.10 -0.19
C THR A 159 7.63 5.45 -1.10
N LEU A 160 6.53 5.87 -0.51
CA LEU A 160 5.46 6.62 -1.16
C LEU A 160 5.69 8.10 -0.88
N ASP A 161 6.02 8.86 -1.93
CA ASP A 161 6.24 10.29 -1.90
C ASP A 161 5.08 11.02 -2.58
N MET A 162 4.39 11.86 -1.82
CA MET A 162 3.20 12.58 -2.26
C MET A 162 3.53 13.98 -2.80
N GLY A 163 4.77 14.45 -2.61
CA GLY A 163 5.21 15.77 -3.03
C GLY A 163 4.27 16.89 -2.59
N ASP A 164 4.20 17.94 -3.39
CA ASP A 164 3.32 19.09 -3.15
C ASP A 164 1.82 18.77 -3.36
N GLU A 165 1.52 17.68 -4.05
CA GLU A 165 0.15 17.24 -4.37
C GLU A 165 -0.50 16.43 -3.22
N GLY A 166 0.21 16.23 -2.11
CA GLY A 166 -0.24 15.40 -0.99
C GLY A 166 -1.26 16.04 -0.06
N TYR A 167 -1.57 17.33 -0.23
CA TYR A 167 -2.48 18.07 0.67
C TYR A 167 -2.07 17.98 2.15
N GLY A 168 -0.76 18.07 2.41
CA GLY A 168 -0.15 17.93 3.74
C GLY A 168 0.35 16.52 4.05
N ARG A 169 0.21 15.57 3.12
CA ARG A 169 0.95 14.31 3.12
C ARG A 169 2.28 14.54 2.40
N ASP A 170 3.36 14.26 3.06
CA ASP A 170 4.72 14.36 2.52
C ASP A 170 5.18 13.00 1.96
N GLN A 171 5.84 12.20 2.79
CA GLN A 171 6.27 10.86 2.42
C GLN A 171 6.08 9.86 3.56
N ARG A 172 5.92 8.60 3.18
CA ARG A 172 5.94 7.43 4.06
C ARG A 172 6.85 6.36 3.49
N SER A 173 7.60 5.74 4.37
CA SER A 173 8.57 4.73 3.99
C SER A 173 8.47 3.50 4.86
N ILE A 174 8.93 2.38 4.34
CA ILE A 174 9.11 1.12 5.05
C ILE A 174 10.41 0.46 4.59
N GLU A 175 11.14 -0.10 5.53
CA GLU A 175 12.36 -0.84 5.26
C GLU A 175 12.01 -2.21 4.67
N LEU A 176 12.63 -2.54 3.54
CA LEU A 176 12.57 -3.83 2.87
C LEU A 176 13.98 -4.20 2.43
N SER A 177 14.52 -5.33 2.90
CA SER A 177 15.88 -5.78 2.54
C SER A 177 16.05 -6.04 1.04
N GLU A 178 14.96 -6.36 0.36
CA GLU A 178 14.88 -6.52 -1.09
C GLU A 178 13.47 -6.19 -1.57
N LEU A 179 13.33 -5.80 -2.82
CA LEU A 179 12.05 -5.68 -3.49
C LEU A 179 11.97 -6.69 -4.63
N ARG A 180 10.98 -7.59 -4.57
CA ARG A 180 10.73 -8.64 -5.57
C ARG A 180 9.55 -8.31 -6.46
N ASP A 181 8.51 -7.79 -5.86
CA ASP A 181 7.29 -7.42 -6.55
C ASP A 181 6.62 -6.22 -5.88
N LEU A 182 5.86 -5.48 -6.68
CA LEU A 182 4.95 -4.42 -6.25
C LEU A 182 3.60 -4.61 -6.92
N ARG A 183 2.51 -4.41 -6.17
CA ARG A 183 1.17 -4.21 -6.74
C ARG A 183 0.66 -2.86 -6.28
N VAL A 184 0.18 -2.06 -7.22
CA VAL A 184 -0.39 -0.74 -6.95
C VAL A 184 -1.83 -0.72 -7.45
N LEU A 185 -2.76 -0.63 -6.52
CA LEU A 185 -4.16 -0.34 -6.82
C LEU A 185 -4.39 1.15 -6.72
N SER A 186 -4.91 1.75 -7.76
CA SER A 186 -5.22 3.16 -7.82
C SER A 186 -6.69 3.36 -8.12
N ASP A 187 -7.36 4.10 -7.23
CA ASP A 187 -8.73 4.57 -7.37
C ASP A 187 -8.74 6.09 -7.57
N THR A 188 -9.89 6.69 -7.77
CA THR A 188 -10.06 8.13 -8.00
C THR A 188 -9.41 9.00 -6.94
N THR A 189 -9.42 8.57 -5.69
CA THR A 189 -8.94 9.35 -4.54
C THR A 189 -8.09 8.56 -3.56
N MET A 190 -7.58 7.40 -3.97
CA MET A 190 -6.79 6.53 -3.11
C MET A 190 -5.77 5.73 -3.92
N VAL A 191 -4.66 5.42 -3.29
CA VAL A 191 -3.69 4.43 -3.76
C VAL A 191 -3.40 3.46 -2.63
N GLU A 192 -3.28 2.19 -2.98
CA GLU A 192 -2.87 1.10 -2.09
C GLU A 192 -1.71 0.35 -2.74
N ILE A 193 -0.61 0.26 -2.04
CA ILE A 193 0.64 -0.34 -2.51
C ILE A 193 0.91 -1.57 -1.66
N PHE A 194 1.23 -2.68 -2.31
CA PHE A 194 1.58 -3.95 -1.68
C PHE A 194 2.91 -4.42 -2.24
N ALA A 195 3.86 -4.71 -1.37
CA ALA A 195 5.19 -5.16 -1.76
C ALA A 195 5.46 -6.57 -1.26
N ASN A 196 6.26 -7.33 -2.02
CA ASN A 196 6.72 -8.68 -1.68
C ASN A 196 5.56 -9.62 -1.33
N GLY A 197 4.54 -9.63 -2.21
CA GLY A 197 3.34 -10.42 -1.98
C GLY A 197 2.60 -9.99 -0.71
N GLY A 198 2.62 -8.71 -0.37
CA GLY A 198 1.90 -8.11 0.76
C GLY A 198 2.63 -8.15 2.10
N GLU A 199 3.94 -8.41 2.12
CA GLU A 199 4.77 -8.27 3.32
C GLU A 199 4.76 -6.84 3.85
N ALA A 200 4.66 -5.86 2.96
CA ALA A 200 4.46 -4.46 3.28
C ALA A 200 3.27 -3.88 2.52
N ALA A 201 2.55 -2.97 3.18
CA ALA A 201 1.46 -2.22 2.56
C ALA A 201 1.56 -0.74 2.93
N LEU A 202 1.20 0.14 1.97
CA LEU A 202 1.10 1.58 2.17
C LEU A 202 -0.20 2.08 1.52
N THR A 203 -1.08 2.63 2.33
CA THR A 203 -2.35 3.20 1.89
C THR A 203 -2.35 4.71 2.04
N SER A 204 -2.75 5.42 1.01
CA SER A 204 -2.87 6.88 1.07
C SER A 204 -4.02 7.41 0.24
N ARG A 205 -4.64 8.46 0.76
CA ARG A 205 -5.52 9.32 -0.05
C ARG A 205 -4.66 10.12 -1.02
N THR A 206 -5.08 10.18 -2.26
CA THR A 206 -4.50 11.06 -3.28
C THR A 206 -5.58 11.73 -4.09
N TYR A 207 -5.34 12.96 -4.47
CA TYR A 207 -6.28 13.76 -5.26
C TYR A 207 -5.63 14.27 -6.54
N SER A 208 -4.39 13.89 -6.77
CA SER A 208 -3.60 14.24 -7.94
C SER A 208 -4.23 13.70 -9.22
N PRO A 209 -4.14 14.43 -10.32
CA PRO A 209 -4.56 13.94 -11.63
C PRO A 209 -3.71 12.74 -12.08
N ALA A 210 -4.19 12.05 -13.12
CA ALA A 210 -3.38 11.07 -13.82
C ALA A 210 -2.14 11.71 -14.45
N VAL A 211 -1.08 10.92 -14.61
CA VAL A 211 0.04 11.27 -15.46
C VAL A 211 -0.34 11.08 -16.94
N PRO A 212 0.25 11.81 -17.89
CA PRO A 212 0.01 11.60 -19.33
C PRO A 212 0.55 10.25 -19.81
N ALA A 213 1.69 9.83 -19.28
CA ALA A 213 2.31 8.53 -19.52
C ALA A 213 2.95 8.02 -18.24
N MET A 214 2.88 6.71 -18.02
CA MET A 214 3.50 6.05 -16.87
C MET A 214 4.65 5.18 -17.36
N GLY A 215 5.85 5.46 -16.89
CA GLY A 215 7.06 4.69 -17.17
C GLY A 215 7.65 4.08 -15.90
N LEU A 216 8.29 2.94 -16.04
CA LEU A 216 9.04 2.29 -14.99
C LEU A 216 10.52 2.57 -15.17
N HIS A 217 11.11 3.30 -14.24
CA HIS A 217 12.57 3.42 -14.15
C HIS A 217 13.09 2.38 -13.14
N ALA A 218 14.07 1.59 -13.55
CA ALA A 218 14.68 0.57 -12.73
C ALA A 218 16.19 0.46 -12.97
N GLU A 219 16.95 0.25 -11.89
CA GLU A 219 18.32 -0.26 -11.96
C GLU A 219 18.30 -1.76 -11.67
N GLY A 220 18.34 -2.56 -12.74
CA GLY A 220 18.15 -4.00 -12.73
C GLY A 220 16.98 -4.43 -13.63
N ALA A 221 16.69 -5.72 -13.61
CA ALA A 221 15.58 -6.26 -14.41
C ALA A 221 14.24 -5.91 -13.75
N ALA A 222 13.36 -5.27 -14.53
CA ALA A 222 12.01 -4.99 -14.08
C ALA A 222 11.03 -4.97 -15.26
N SER A 223 9.79 -5.36 -14.98
CA SER A 223 8.67 -5.30 -15.93
C SER A 223 7.40 -4.91 -15.20
N MET A 224 6.43 -4.37 -15.92
CA MET A 224 5.13 -4.04 -15.37
C MET A 224 3.99 -4.58 -16.24
N ASP A 225 2.97 -5.11 -15.59
CA ASP A 225 1.68 -5.47 -16.16
C ASP A 225 0.65 -4.46 -15.66
N PHE A 226 0.13 -3.68 -16.59
CA PHE A 226 -0.81 -2.61 -16.29
C PHE A 226 -2.21 -2.97 -16.77
N TYR A 227 -3.20 -2.83 -15.91
CA TYR A 227 -4.61 -3.09 -16.19
C TYR A 227 -5.45 -1.85 -15.85
N ARG A 228 -6.17 -1.29 -16.81
CA ARG A 228 -7.23 -0.34 -16.49
C ARG A 228 -8.35 -1.07 -15.77
N LEU A 229 -8.86 -0.49 -14.69
CA LEU A 229 -10.02 -1.04 -14.00
C LEU A 229 -11.31 -0.49 -14.62
N ALA A 230 -12.23 -1.39 -14.91
CA ALA A 230 -13.59 -1.03 -15.32
C ALA A 230 -14.47 -0.74 -14.11
N HIS A 231 -15.48 0.10 -14.31
CA HIS A 231 -16.55 0.37 -13.34
C HIS A 231 -17.59 -0.72 -13.37
#